data_a57fb363f03279a968c95fc02cb343c2
#
_entry.id   a57fb363f03279a968c95fc02cb343c2
#
_cell.length_a   1.000
_cell.length_b   1.000
_cell.length_c   1.000
_cell.angle_alpha   90.00
_cell.angle_beta   90.00
_cell.angle_gamma   90.00
#
_symmetry.space_group_name_H-M   'P 1'
#
loop_
_entity.id
_entity.type
_entity.pdbx_description
1 polymer ?
#
loop_
_entity_poly.entity_id
_entity_poly.type
_entity_poly.pdbx_seq_one_letter_code
_entity_poly.pdbx_strand_id
1 'polypeptide(L)'
;MKRILSLAVAASMLLTAIPAMAETATKATYIPAPYNAEEVNPTKTYLEPVFYQNENGPTIGVTTVGVIQQDGLYFKDSDNDHELDAFEDWRLPAEERAADMVTKMTLTEQAGFVLNALMVMPGSKTLADVKNEDG
;
A
#
# COMPACT_ATOMS: atom_id res chain seq x y z
N MET A 1 40.98 -65.73 16.77
CA MET A 1 40.06 -64.88 17.53
C MET A 1 40.47 -63.41 17.30
N LYS A 2 39.83 -62.72 16.36
CA LYS A 2 40.11 -61.34 16.06
C LYS A 2 38.96 -60.49 16.64
N ARG A 3 39.23 -59.66 17.63
CA ARG A 3 38.27 -58.73 18.22
C ARG A 3 38.28 -57.45 17.39
N ILE A 4 37.14 -57.15 16.77
CA ILE A 4 36.92 -55.90 16.05
C ILE A 4 36.43 -54.89 17.08
N LEU A 5 37.22 -53.84 17.30
CA LEU A 5 36.86 -52.69 18.15
C LEU A 5 36.03 -51.74 17.31
N SER A 6 34.74 -51.62 17.63
CA SER A 6 33.84 -50.68 16.98
C SER A 6 33.99 -49.31 17.66
N LEU A 7 34.54 -48.31 16.95
CA LEU A 7 34.68 -46.94 17.40
C LEU A 7 33.39 -46.18 17.05
N ALA A 8 32.55 -45.95 18.06
CA ALA A 8 31.38 -45.09 17.89
C ALA A 8 31.80 -43.60 18.00
N VAL A 9 31.76 -42.89 16.89
CA VAL A 9 31.93 -41.45 16.86
C VAL A 9 30.56 -40.81 17.17
N ALA A 10 30.41 -40.29 18.37
CA ALA A 10 29.28 -39.46 18.75
C ALA A 10 29.51 -38.03 18.23
N ALA A 11 28.84 -37.72 17.14
CA ALA A 11 28.77 -36.33 16.66
C ALA A 11 27.74 -35.54 17.51
N SER A 12 28.24 -34.78 18.50
CA SER A 12 27.44 -33.84 19.24
C SER A 12 27.16 -32.60 18.34
N MET A 13 25.96 -32.53 17.76
CA MET A 13 25.48 -31.32 17.15
C MET A 13 25.19 -30.28 18.23
N LEU A 14 26.06 -29.26 18.33
CA LEU A 14 25.76 -28.05 19.09
C LEU A 14 24.67 -27.29 18.33
N LEU A 15 23.44 -27.44 18.81
CA LEU A 15 22.31 -26.61 18.35
C LEU A 15 22.47 -25.23 19.01
N THR A 16 23.14 -24.30 18.33
CA THR A 16 23.17 -22.90 18.78
C THR A 16 21.76 -22.36 18.57
N ALA A 17 20.99 -22.24 19.65
CA ALA A 17 19.75 -21.48 19.65
C ALA A 17 20.10 -20.03 19.33
N ILE A 18 19.77 -19.59 18.11
CA ILE A 18 19.72 -18.18 17.76
C ILE A 18 18.54 -17.62 18.56
N PRO A 19 18.74 -16.64 19.46
CA PRO A 19 17.60 -16.01 20.09
C PRO A 19 16.81 -15.36 18.96
N ALA A 20 15.59 -15.85 18.74
CA ALA A 20 14.61 -15.13 17.94
C ALA A 20 14.42 -13.78 18.68
N MET A 21 14.99 -12.72 18.15
CA MET A 21 14.59 -11.38 18.51
C MET A 21 13.12 -11.30 18.11
N ALA A 22 12.23 -11.37 19.10
CA ALA A 22 10.86 -11.00 18.92
C ALA A 22 10.90 -9.51 18.55
N GLU A 23 10.82 -9.24 17.25
CA GLU A 23 10.57 -7.91 16.72
C GLU A 23 9.24 -7.50 17.34
N THR A 24 9.29 -6.59 18.29
CA THR A 24 8.10 -6.01 18.90
C THR A 24 7.50 -5.19 17.77
N ALA A 25 6.54 -5.77 17.05
CA ALA A 25 5.79 -5.06 16.03
C ALA A 25 5.21 -3.80 16.71
N THR A 26 5.73 -2.65 16.31
CA THR A 26 5.25 -1.37 16.84
C THR A 26 3.82 -1.23 16.35
N LYS A 27 2.90 -1.01 17.28
CA LYS A 27 1.48 -0.84 16.94
C LYS A 27 1.36 0.31 15.95
N ALA A 28 0.69 0.06 14.83
CA ALA A 28 0.39 1.09 13.85
C ALA A 28 -0.41 2.23 14.50
N THR A 29 -0.08 3.47 14.14
CA THR A 29 -0.77 4.67 14.58
C THR A 29 -1.39 5.36 13.39
N TYR A 30 -2.70 5.59 13.45
CA TYR A 30 -3.41 6.33 12.41
C TYR A 30 -3.30 7.84 12.63
N ILE A 31 -2.99 8.57 11.57
CA ILE A 31 -2.96 10.03 11.49
C ILE A 31 -4.10 10.45 10.58
N PRO A 32 -5.11 11.20 11.10
CA PRO A 32 -6.28 11.58 10.32
C PRO A 32 -5.93 12.42 9.07
N ALA A 33 -6.81 12.35 8.08
CA ALA A 33 -6.73 13.18 6.88
C ALA A 33 -6.71 14.67 7.23
N PRO A 34 -5.89 15.49 6.53
CA PRO A 34 -5.84 16.94 6.77
C PRO A 34 -7.16 17.64 6.46
N TYR A 35 -7.94 17.12 5.52
CA TYR A 35 -9.22 17.68 5.10
C TYR A 35 -10.31 16.61 5.06
N ASN A 36 -11.53 16.99 5.43
CA ASN A 36 -12.68 16.11 5.30
C ASN A 36 -13.15 16.04 3.84
N ALA A 37 -13.14 14.86 3.24
CA ALA A 37 -13.53 14.65 1.84
C ALA A 37 -14.98 15.06 1.54
N GLU A 38 -15.90 14.95 2.51
CA GLU A 38 -17.31 15.32 2.35
C GLU A 38 -17.53 16.84 2.36
N GLU A 39 -16.65 17.59 3.02
CA GLU A 39 -16.74 19.05 3.14
C GLU A 39 -16.05 19.80 2.00
N VAL A 40 -15.22 19.10 1.23
CA VAL A 40 -14.41 19.69 0.18
C VAL A 40 -15.04 19.44 -1.18
N ASN A 41 -15.24 20.51 -1.95
CA ASN A 41 -15.60 20.40 -3.35
C ASN A 41 -14.32 20.29 -4.21
N PRO A 42 -13.95 19.09 -4.71
CA PRO A 42 -12.68 18.88 -5.40
C PRO A 42 -12.56 19.64 -6.72
N THR A 43 -13.67 20.12 -7.27
CA THR A 43 -13.68 20.88 -8.54
C THR A 43 -13.47 22.39 -8.35
N LYS A 44 -13.59 22.89 -7.12
CA LYS A 44 -13.56 24.32 -6.81
C LYS A 44 -12.53 24.74 -5.77
N THR A 45 -11.99 23.79 -5.03
CA THR A 45 -11.08 24.07 -3.92
C THR A 45 -9.74 23.41 -4.18
N TYR A 46 -8.69 24.19 -4.27
CA TYR A 46 -7.33 23.67 -4.22
C TYR A 46 -7.02 23.31 -2.77
N LEU A 47 -6.61 22.06 -2.57
CA LEU A 47 -6.16 21.56 -1.27
C LEU A 47 -4.64 21.47 -1.28
N GLU A 48 -4.00 22.12 -0.34
CA GLU A 48 -2.56 22.00 -0.17
C GLU A 48 -2.24 20.65 0.48
N PRO A 49 -1.45 19.78 -0.18
CA PRO A 49 -1.13 18.48 0.39
C PRO A 49 -0.19 18.58 1.59
N VAL A 50 -0.43 17.75 2.60
CA VAL A 50 0.52 17.53 3.70
C VAL A 50 1.46 16.40 3.31
N PHE A 51 2.77 16.60 3.53
CA PHE A 51 3.80 15.67 3.14
C PHE A 51 4.46 15.02 4.35
N TYR A 52 4.62 13.70 4.30
CA TYR A 52 5.33 12.89 5.26
C TYR A 52 6.55 12.25 4.59
N GLN A 53 7.73 12.50 5.15
CA GLN A 53 9.01 12.03 4.59
C GLN A 53 9.37 10.67 5.20
N ASN A 54 9.69 9.69 4.37
CA ASN A 54 10.26 8.43 4.80
C ASN A 54 11.78 8.44 4.61
N GLU A 55 12.52 8.04 5.63
CA GLU A 55 13.95 7.80 5.48
C GLU A 55 14.17 6.61 4.55
N ASN A 56 14.90 6.80 3.47
CA ASN A 56 15.14 5.80 2.42
C ASN A 56 13.89 5.26 1.71
N GLY A 57 12.78 6.02 1.72
CA GLY A 57 11.51 5.65 1.10
C GLY A 57 10.82 6.81 0.38
N PRO A 58 9.61 6.60 -0.14
CA PRO A 58 8.84 7.63 -0.82
C PRO A 58 8.37 8.72 0.15
N THR A 59 8.23 9.93 -0.35
CA THR A 59 7.47 10.98 0.33
C THR A 59 5.98 10.75 0.11
N ILE A 60 5.21 10.66 1.19
CA ILE A 60 3.77 10.44 1.14
C ILE A 60 3.06 11.80 1.20
N GLY A 61 2.30 12.12 0.16
CA GLY A 61 1.47 13.33 0.12
C GLY A 61 -0.01 12.97 0.25
N VAL A 62 -0.72 13.64 1.17
CA VAL A 62 -2.14 13.39 1.44
C VAL A 62 -2.94 14.68 1.52
N THR A 63 -4.23 14.59 1.16
CA THR A 63 -5.22 15.66 1.31
C THR A 63 -6.45 15.16 2.08
N THR A 64 -7.22 14.25 1.48
CA THR A 64 -8.51 13.76 2.00
C THR A 64 -8.45 12.32 2.51
N VAL A 65 -7.28 11.72 2.54
CA VAL A 65 -7.04 10.40 3.13
C VAL A 65 -6.02 10.50 4.25
N GLY A 66 -6.06 9.57 5.20
CA GLY A 66 -5.15 9.54 6.33
C GLY A 66 -3.79 8.91 6.00
N VAL A 67 -3.00 8.78 7.04
CA VAL A 67 -1.67 8.17 6.99
C VAL A 67 -1.55 7.17 8.15
N ILE A 68 -1.00 6.00 7.84
CA ILE A 68 -0.64 5.00 8.83
C ILE A 68 0.85 5.16 9.13
N GLN A 69 1.18 5.30 10.39
CA GLN A 69 2.57 5.29 10.86
C GLN A 69 2.86 3.95 11.53
N GLN A 70 3.82 3.21 10.99
CA GLN A 70 4.29 1.95 11.56
C GLN A 70 5.82 1.87 11.45
N ASP A 71 6.48 1.48 12.54
CA ASP A 71 7.95 1.33 12.62
C ASP A 71 8.73 2.61 12.21
N GLY A 72 8.14 3.78 12.48
CA GLY A 72 8.73 5.07 12.13
C GLY A 72 8.56 5.47 10.65
N LEU A 73 7.88 4.65 9.87
CA LEU A 73 7.57 4.89 8.46
C LEU A 73 6.11 5.31 8.27
N TYR A 74 5.86 6.03 7.17
CA TYR A 74 4.55 6.56 6.82
C TYR A 74 4.02 5.87 5.56
N PHE A 75 2.74 5.48 5.61
CA PHE A 75 2.02 4.83 4.53
C PHE A 75 0.70 5.56 4.29
N LYS A 76 0.29 5.64 3.03
CA LYS A 76 -0.97 6.28 2.69
C LYS A 76 -2.12 5.29 2.92
N ASP A 77 -3.07 5.66 3.77
CA ASP A 77 -4.32 4.93 3.95
C ASP A 77 -5.26 5.28 2.77
N SER A 78 -5.25 4.45 1.74
CA SER A 78 -5.89 4.77 0.46
C SER A 78 -7.35 4.37 0.40
N ASP A 79 -7.77 3.36 1.16
CA ASP A 79 -9.16 2.91 1.28
C ASP A 79 -9.86 3.38 2.55
N ASN A 80 -9.09 4.05 3.44
CA ASN A 80 -9.56 4.71 4.65
C ASN A 80 -10.14 3.73 5.68
N ASP A 81 -9.56 2.54 5.78
CA ASP A 81 -9.93 1.52 6.75
C ASP A 81 -9.09 1.58 8.06
N HIS A 82 -8.04 2.42 8.07
CA HIS A 82 -7.11 2.67 9.19
C HIS A 82 -6.18 1.49 9.50
N GLU A 83 -6.07 0.53 8.61
CA GLU A 83 -5.15 -0.59 8.68
C GLU A 83 -4.11 -0.49 7.55
N LEU A 84 -2.92 -1.04 7.76
CA LEU A 84 -1.90 -1.07 6.72
C LEU A 84 -2.08 -2.32 5.88
N ASP A 85 -2.58 -2.14 4.70
CA ASP A 85 -2.76 -3.18 3.72
C ASP A 85 -1.51 -3.46 2.88
N ALA A 86 -1.44 -4.64 2.28
CA ALA A 86 -0.30 -4.99 1.45
C ALA A 86 -0.19 -4.08 0.22
N PHE A 87 -1.31 -3.63 -0.37
CA PHE A 87 -1.28 -2.72 -1.53
C PHE A 87 -0.77 -1.31 -1.19
N GLU A 88 -0.86 -0.90 0.07
CA GLU A 88 -0.40 0.39 0.59
C GLU A 88 1.06 0.35 1.04
N ASP A 89 1.55 -0.83 1.39
CA ASP A 89 2.92 -1.02 1.84
C ASP A 89 3.90 -0.91 0.67
N TRP A 90 4.45 0.27 0.51
CA TRP A 90 5.42 0.58 -0.55
C TRP A 90 6.73 -0.23 -0.46
N ARG A 91 7.00 -0.93 0.65
CA ARG A 91 8.16 -1.80 0.85
C ARG A 91 8.01 -3.13 0.10
N LEU A 92 6.76 -3.54 -0.16
CA LEU A 92 6.46 -4.79 -0.85
C LEU A 92 6.67 -4.67 -2.37
N PRO A 93 7.00 -5.79 -3.05
CA PRO A 93 7.06 -5.84 -4.51
C PRO A 93 5.76 -5.40 -5.18
N ALA A 94 5.85 -4.80 -6.35
CA ALA A 94 4.68 -4.31 -7.08
C ALA A 94 3.63 -5.40 -7.37
N GLU A 95 4.09 -6.62 -7.62
CA GLU A 95 3.23 -7.78 -7.89
C GLU A 95 2.38 -8.16 -6.68
N GLU A 96 2.96 -8.14 -5.48
CA GLU A 96 2.24 -8.45 -4.24
C GLU A 96 1.22 -7.35 -3.94
N ARG A 97 1.60 -6.10 -4.08
CA ARG A 97 0.73 -4.94 -3.91
C ARG A 97 -0.44 -4.96 -4.87
N ALA A 98 -0.18 -5.26 -6.16
CA ALA A 98 -1.22 -5.35 -7.18
C ALA A 98 -2.18 -6.52 -6.92
N ALA A 99 -1.66 -7.68 -6.50
CA ALA A 99 -2.48 -8.84 -6.17
C ALA A 99 -3.44 -8.55 -5.01
N ASP A 100 -2.96 -7.92 -3.95
CA ASP A 100 -3.78 -7.51 -2.80
C ASP A 100 -4.85 -6.49 -3.22
N MET A 101 -4.48 -5.43 -3.93
CA MET A 101 -5.40 -4.42 -4.42
C MET A 101 -6.56 -5.02 -5.23
N VAL A 102 -6.27 -5.97 -6.15
CA VAL A 102 -7.30 -6.63 -6.96
C VAL A 102 -8.30 -7.40 -6.10
N THR A 103 -7.87 -8.01 -4.99
CA THR A 103 -8.79 -8.74 -4.10
C THR A 103 -9.77 -7.83 -3.38
N LYS A 104 -9.40 -6.57 -3.15
CA LYS A 104 -10.22 -5.56 -2.48
C LYS A 104 -11.16 -4.80 -3.43
N MET A 105 -10.86 -4.81 -4.72
CA MET A 105 -11.67 -4.14 -5.74
C MET A 105 -12.94 -4.94 -6.07
N THR A 106 -14.06 -4.24 -6.18
CA THR A 106 -15.28 -4.80 -6.76
C THR A 106 -15.11 -5.08 -8.27
N LEU A 107 -15.93 -5.95 -8.83
CA LEU A 107 -15.89 -6.23 -10.28
C LEU A 107 -16.10 -4.95 -11.13
N THR A 108 -16.90 -4.00 -10.66
CA THR A 108 -17.13 -2.73 -11.34
C THR A 108 -15.87 -1.85 -11.34
N GLU A 109 -15.15 -1.81 -10.23
CA GLU A 109 -13.88 -1.08 -10.12
C GLU A 109 -12.79 -1.72 -10.98
N GLN A 110 -12.69 -3.06 -10.96
CA GLN A 110 -11.76 -3.79 -11.84
C GLN A 110 -12.05 -3.51 -13.32
N ALA A 111 -13.33 -3.53 -13.73
CA ALA A 111 -13.74 -3.20 -15.08
C ALA A 111 -13.40 -1.74 -15.44
N GLY A 112 -13.64 -0.80 -14.53
CA GLY A 112 -13.31 0.61 -14.70
C GLY A 112 -11.80 0.85 -14.82
N PHE A 113 -10.98 0.08 -14.10
CA PHE A 113 -9.53 0.18 -14.13
C PHE A 113 -8.94 -0.28 -15.49
N VAL A 114 -9.55 -1.31 -16.10
CA VAL A 114 -9.15 -1.82 -17.43
C VAL A 114 -9.68 -0.94 -18.56
N LEU A 115 -10.85 -0.31 -18.37
CA LEU A 115 -11.38 0.66 -19.30
C LEU A 115 -10.55 1.94 -19.19
N ASN A 116 -9.49 2.00 -19.99
CA ASN A 116 -8.67 3.20 -20.12
C ASN A 116 -9.60 4.34 -20.57
N ALA A 117 -10.00 5.19 -19.61
CA ALA A 117 -10.86 6.32 -19.90
C ALA A 117 -10.18 7.16 -20.98
N LEU A 118 -10.89 7.41 -22.06
CA LEU A 118 -10.47 8.40 -23.06
C LEU A 118 -10.09 9.66 -22.29
N MET A 119 -8.80 10.00 -22.33
CA MET A 119 -8.30 11.20 -21.71
C MET A 119 -8.93 12.38 -22.49
N VAL A 120 -10.00 12.94 -21.94
CA VAL A 120 -10.61 14.15 -22.50
C VAL A 120 -9.60 15.25 -22.28
N MET A 121 -8.85 15.60 -23.33
CA MET A 121 -7.96 16.74 -23.28
C MET A 121 -8.77 18.01 -23.02
N PRO A 122 -8.26 18.98 -22.21
CA PRO A 122 -8.90 20.27 -22.05
C PRO A 122 -9.18 20.89 -23.43
N GLY A 123 -10.45 21.17 -23.72
CA GLY A 123 -10.91 21.68 -25.01
C GLY A 123 -11.34 20.64 -26.04
N SER A 124 -11.27 19.33 -25.73
CA SER A 124 -11.90 18.32 -26.57
C SER A 124 -13.40 18.27 -26.28
N LYS A 125 -14.20 18.18 -27.36
CA LYS A 125 -15.66 18.04 -27.22
C LYS A 125 -15.97 16.64 -26.67
N THR A 126 -16.84 16.58 -25.68
CA THR A 126 -17.39 15.32 -25.19
C THR A 126 -18.49 14.82 -26.15
N LEU A 127 -18.85 13.53 -26.06
CA LEU A 127 -20.02 12.99 -26.80
C LEU A 127 -21.32 13.74 -26.50
N ALA A 128 -21.42 14.35 -25.31
CA ALA A 128 -22.56 15.17 -24.95
C ALA A 128 -22.55 16.52 -25.70
N ASP A 129 -21.37 17.12 -25.86
CA ASP A 129 -21.20 18.37 -26.59
C ASP A 129 -21.51 18.21 -28.09
N VAL A 130 -21.10 17.06 -28.66
CA VAL A 130 -21.39 16.75 -30.08
C VAL A 130 -22.89 16.57 -30.34
N LYS A 131 -23.63 15.96 -29.40
CA LYS A 131 -25.09 15.79 -29.53
C LYS A 131 -25.88 17.08 -29.44
N ASN A 132 -25.34 18.12 -28.84
CA ASN A 132 -26.01 19.41 -28.64
C ASN A 132 -25.81 20.40 -29.79
N GLU A 133 -24.90 20.10 -30.74
CA GLU A 133 -24.66 20.96 -31.91
C GLU A 133 -25.58 20.64 -33.11
N ASP A 134 -26.17 19.45 -33.16
CA ASP A 134 -27.03 19.01 -34.29
C ASP A 134 -28.54 19.08 -33.99
N GLY A 135 -28.97 19.74 -32.92
CA GLY A 135 -30.38 20.03 -32.63
C GLY A 135 -30.90 19.48 -31.34
#